data_59010c04b73f11d2388a3b68dc8a7ab1
#
_entry.id   59010c04b73f11d2388a3b68dc8a7ab1
#
_cell.length_a   1.000
_cell.length_b   1.000
_cell.length_c   1.000
_cell.angle_alpha   90.00
_cell.angle_beta   90.00
_cell.angle_gamma   90.00
#
_symmetry.space_group_name_H-M   'P 1'
#
loop_
_entity.id
_entity.type
_entity.pdbx_description
1 polymer ?
#
loop_
_entity_poly.entity_id
_entity_poly.type
_entity_poly.pdbx_seq_one_letter_code
_entity_poly.pdbx_strand_id
1 'polypeptide(L)'
;MEREQKALLELLYKEMYAVLLSYACASLDNEMLADEAVQDTFRIAWAKSAEFAACADPKAWLMLTLKNVIRNTRKELTELNRLFIYFELAHDESGQDIQNDLLTHEEYELLTRIMLQKYTISAAAKEQGISIESCRKKVRLIKQKLRKNRQSNQTTNSGGRTAKGKEAET
;
A
#
# COMPACT_ATOMS: atom_id res chain seq x y z
N MET A 1 -16.22 -17.98 17.38
CA MET A 1 -14.87 -18.39 17.82
C MET A 1 -15.02 -19.07 19.18
N GLU A 2 -14.50 -20.28 19.33
CA GLU A 2 -14.55 -21.02 20.57
C GLU A 2 -13.66 -20.38 21.64
N ARG A 3 -14.01 -20.55 22.90
CA ARG A 3 -13.34 -19.93 24.05
C ARG A 3 -11.84 -20.26 24.10
N GLU A 4 -11.49 -21.50 23.72
CA GLU A 4 -10.11 -21.99 23.69
C GLU A 4 -9.27 -21.30 22.60
N GLN A 5 -9.83 -21.09 21.41
CA GLN A 5 -9.14 -20.41 20.30
C GLN A 5 -8.81 -18.95 20.65
N LYS A 6 -9.75 -18.28 21.37
CA LYS A 6 -9.52 -16.93 21.87
C LYS A 6 -8.40 -16.89 22.91
N ALA A 7 -8.41 -17.81 23.87
CA ALA A 7 -7.37 -17.89 24.90
C ALA A 7 -5.98 -18.17 24.32
N LEU A 8 -5.89 -19.06 23.33
CA LEU A 8 -4.64 -19.33 22.60
C LEU A 8 -4.12 -18.06 21.90
N LEU A 9 -4.98 -17.34 21.21
CA LEU A 9 -4.59 -16.14 20.49
C LEU A 9 -4.14 -15.02 21.44
N GLU A 10 -4.83 -14.83 22.57
CA GLU A 10 -4.43 -13.87 23.61
C GLU A 10 -3.08 -14.21 24.24
N LEU A 11 -2.81 -15.50 24.49
CA LEU A 11 -1.53 -15.97 24.99
C LEU A 11 -0.40 -15.65 23.98
N LEU A 12 -0.60 -16.03 22.72
CA LEU A 12 0.38 -15.81 21.66
C LEU A 12 0.57 -14.34 21.32
N TYR A 13 -0.45 -13.51 21.48
CA TYR A 13 -0.30 -12.08 21.38
C TYR A 13 0.71 -11.56 22.41
N LYS A 14 0.58 -11.93 23.67
CA LYS A 14 1.51 -11.50 24.73
C LYS A 14 2.93 -12.03 24.52
N GLU A 15 3.07 -13.26 24.05
CA GLU A 15 4.40 -13.88 23.86
C GLU A 15 5.11 -13.39 22.60
N MET A 16 4.39 -13.24 21.52
CA MET A 16 4.97 -13.04 20.17
C MET A 16 4.98 -11.59 19.70
N TYR A 17 4.16 -10.72 20.30
CA TYR A 17 4.04 -9.35 19.82
C TYR A 17 5.40 -8.63 19.69
N ALA A 18 6.22 -8.64 20.74
CA ALA A 18 7.52 -7.97 20.74
C ALA A 18 8.49 -8.56 19.70
N VAL A 19 8.48 -9.89 19.53
CA VAL A 19 9.31 -10.59 18.54
C VAL A 19 8.88 -10.23 17.12
N LEU A 20 7.57 -10.25 16.86
CA LEU A 20 7.01 -9.90 15.57
C LEU A 20 7.27 -8.43 15.24
N LEU A 21 7.09 -7.53 16.23
CA LEU A 21 7.35 -6.10 16.06
C LEU A 21 8.83 -5.83 15.75
N SER A 22 9.74 -6.44 16.48
CA SER A 22 11.19 -6.32 16.22
C SER A 22 11.54 -6.76 14.80
N TYR A 23 10.99 -7.88 14.33
CA TYR A 23 11.18 -8.34 12.95
C TYR A 23 10.57 -7.37 11.92
N ALA A 24 9.37 -6.85 12.20
CA ALA A 24 8.70 -5.90 11.32
C ALA A 24 9.47 -4.57 11.24
N CYS A 25 9.95 -4.02 12.37
CA CYS A 25 10.78 -2.81 12.40
C CYS A 25 12.09 -2.99 11.62
N ALA A 26 12.76 -4.13 11.76
CA ALA A 26 13.95 -4.44 10.96
C ALA A 26 13.67 -4.62 9.46
N SER A 27 12.40 -4.90 9.12
CA SER A 27 11.97 -5.14 7.75
C SER A 27 11.35 -3.91 7.08
N LEU A 28 10.74 -3.01 7.84
CA LEU A 28 10.05 -1.81 7.35
C LEU A 28 10.71 -0.60 8.00
N ASP A 29 11.22 0.34 7.19
CA ASP A 29 11.88 1.56 7.67
C ASP A 29 10.88 2.59 8.27
N ASN A 30 9.81 2.10 8.88
CA ASN A 30 8.75 2.90 9.48
C ASN A 30 8.08 2.10 10.61
N GLU A 31 8.24 2.59 11.83
CA GLU A 31 7.73 1.93 13.04
C GLU A 31 6.19 1.81 13.05
N MET A 32 5.49 2.83 12.54
CA MET A 32 4.02 2.80 12.44
C MET A 32 3.56 1.72 11.45
N LEU A 33 4.25 1.55 10.31
CA LEU A 33 3.95 0.46 9.37
C LEU A 33 4.29 -0.91 9.96
N ALA A 34 5.34 -0.99 10.76
CA ALA A 34 5.71 -2.23 11.45
C ALA A 34 4.64 -2.66 12.45
N ASP A 35 4.15 -1.72 13.25
CA ASP A 35 3.07 -1.97 14.21
C ASP A 35 1.76 -2.37 13.49
N GLU A 36 1.37 -1.64 12.43
CA GLU A 36 0.22 -2.02 11.60
C GLU A 36 0.35 -3.43 11.01
N ALA A 37 1.54 -3.81 10.54
CA ALA A 37 1.77 -5.15 9.99
C ALA A 37 1.60 -6.25 11.04
N VAL A 38 2.03 -6.00 12.27
CA VAL A 38 1.82 -6.93 13.39
C VAL A 38 0.34 -7.02 13.76
N GLN A 39 -0.36 -5.88 13.87
CA GLN A 39 -1.80 -5.85 14.12
C GLN A 39 -2.59 -6.59 13.03
N ASP A 40 -2.26 -6.37 11.75
CA ASP A 40 -2.88 -7.08 10.63
C ASP A 40 -2.61 -8.59 10.69
N THR A 41 -1.42 -9.01 11.14
CA THR A 41 -1.09 -10.42 11.34
C THR A 41 -2.02 -11.08 12.35
N PHE A 42 -2.23 -10.45 13.51
CA PHE A 42 -3.15 -10.97 14.52
C PHE A 42 -4.62 -10.89 14.09
N ARG A 43 -4.99 -9.87 13.31
CA ARG A 43 -6.33 -9.78 12.71
C ARG A 43 -6.60 -10.93 11.75
N ILE A 44 -5.60 -11.33 10.94
CA ILE A 44 -5.69 -12.50 10.05
C ILE A 44 -5.81 -13.79 10.87
N ALA A 45 -5.00 -13.94 11.94
CA ALA A 45 -5.09 -15.10 12.83
C ALA A 45 -6.46 -15.19 13.50
N TRP A 46 -7.02 -14.07 13.91
CA TRP A 46 -8.39 -14.02 14.44
C TRP A 46 -9.45 -14.42 13.41
N ALA A 47 -9.38 -13.89 12.19
CA ALA A 47 -10.31 -14.23 11.12
C ALA A 47 -10.22 -15.70 10.69
N LYS A 48 -9.04 -16.31 10.83
CA LYS A 48 -8.76 -17.72 10.51
C LYS A 48 -8.57 -18.57 11.75
N SER A 49 -9.27 -18.27 12.83
CA SER A 49 -9.05 -18.87 14.15
C SER A 49 -9.12 -20.40 14.19
N ALA A 50 -9.99 -21.03 13.41
CA ALA A 50 -10.10 -22.48 13.31
C ALA A 50 -8.85 -23.09 12.63
N GLU A 51 -8.41 -22.52 11.53
CA GLU A 51 -7.21 -22.94 10.79
C GLU A 51 -5.95 -22.72 11.64
N PHE A 52 -5.89 -21.55 12.31
CA PHE A 52 -4.81 -21.19 13.21
C PHE A 52 -4.70 -22.12 14.42
N ALA A 53 -5.81 -22.47 15.08
CA ALA A 53 -5.83 -23.36 16.23
C ALA A 53 -5.50 -24.82 15.88
N ALA A 54 -5.79 -25.24 14.65
CA ALA A 54 -5.43 -26.58 14.16
C ALA A 54 -3.99 -26.69 13.66
N CYS A 55 -3.23 -25.57 13.63
CA CYS A 55 -1.87 -25.58 13.16
C CYS A 55 -0.93 -26.24 14.18
N ALA A 56 0.01 -27.08 13.72
CA ALA A 56 0.99 -27.73 14.56
C ALA A 56 1.96 -26.76 15.24
N ASP A 57 2.29 -25.65 14.59
CA ASP A 57 3.16 -24.58 15.12
C ASP A 57 2.54 -23.20 14.87
N PRO A 58 1.69 -22.71 15.80
CA PRO A 58 1.07 -21.41 15.69
C PRO A 58 2.07 -20.23 15.68
N LYS A 59 3.24 -20.37 16.32
CA LYS A 59 4.28 -19.33 16.33
C LYS A 59 4.92 -19.17 14.95
N ALA A 60 5.27 -20.29 14.32
CA ALA A 60 5.78 -20.27 12.94
C ALA A 60 4.72 -19.76 11.96
N TRP A 61 3.44 -20.10 12.16
CA TRP A 61 2.34 -19.60 11.35
C TRP A 61 2.20 -18.08 11.44
N LEU A 62 2.28 -17.50 12.65
CA LEU A 62 2.27 -16.03 12.84
C LEU A 62 3.45 -15.36 12.13
N MET A 63 4.65 -15.92 12.28
CA MET A 63 5.84 -15.37 11.62
C MET A 63 5.73 -15.43 10.09
N LEU A 64 5.23 -16.51 9.53
CA LEU A 64 5.03 -16.66 8.09
C LEU A 64 3.95 -15.67 7.58
N THR A 65 2.87 -15.51 8.33
CA THR A 65 1.80 -14.55 8.02
C THR A 65 2.34 -13.13 8.05
N LEU A 66 3.14 -12.76 9.06
CA LEU A 66 3.79 -11.44 9.13
C LEU A 66 4.69 -11.18 7.92
N LYS A 67 5.52 -12.16 7.54
CA LYS A 67 6.38 -12.04 6.33
C LYS A 67 5.54 -11.77 5.07
N ASN A 68 4.39 -12.41 4.93
CA ASN A 68 3.49 -12.19 3.82
C ASN A 68 2.84 -10.79 3.86
N VAL A 69 2.41 -10.34 5.04
CA VAL A 69 1.88 -8.98 5.24
C VAL A 69 2.94 -7.94 4.85
N ILE A 70 4.15 -8.04 5.39
CA ILE A 70 5.27 -7.12 5.08
C ILE A 70 5.56 -7.08 3.57
N ARG A 71 5.64 -8.25 2.92
CA ARG A 71 5.88 -8.34 1.47
C ARG A 71 4.79 -7.63 0.67
N ASN A 72 3.53 -7.80 1.04
CA ASN A 72 2.41 -7.15 0.37
C ASN A 72 2.42 -5.64 0.60
N THR A 73 2.66 -5.18 1.83
CA THR A 73 2.81 -3.76 2.17
C THR A 73 3.92 -3.09 1.35
N ARG A 74 5.10 -3.71 1.29
CA ARG A 74 6.22 -3.20 0.48
C ARG A 74 5.86 -3.11 -1.01
N LYS A 75 5.22 -4.14 -1.55
CA LYS A 75 4.79 -4.14 -2.96
C LYS A 75 3.81 -3.01 -3.25
N GLU A 76 2.83 -2.82 -2.38
CA GLU A 76 1.83 -1.76 -2.54
C GLU A 76 2.44 -0.36 -2.46
N LEU A 77 3.32 -0.11 -1.49
CA LEU A 77 4.02 1.17 -1.33
C LEU A 77 4.96 1.45 -2.51
N THR A 78 5.72 0.45 -2.96
CA THR A 78 6.63 0.60 -4.11
C THR A 78 5.86 0.95 -5.39
N GLU A 79 4.73 0.30 -5.61
CA GLU A 79 3.88 0.59 -6.77
C GLU A 79 3.26 1.98 -6.68
N LEU A 80 2.73 2.36 -5.52
CA LEU A 80 2.14 3.68 -5.30
C LEU A 80 3.19 4.78 -5.48
N ASN A 81 4.39 4.60 -4.91
CA ASN A 81 5.50 5.54 -5.05
C ASN A 81 5.91 5.72 -6.53
N ARG A 82 6.00 4.62 -7.28
CA ARG A 82 6.33 4.67 -8.72
C ARG A 82 5.27 5.40 -9.53
N LEU A 83 4.00 5.24 -9.21
CA LEU A 83 2.90 5.95 -9.84
C LEU A 83 2.91 7.44 -9.46
N PHE A 84 3.20 7.76 -8.21
CA PHE A 84 3.32 9.13 -7.71
C PHE A 84 4.46 9.88 -8.40
N ILE A 85 5.65 9.30 -8.45
CA ILE A 85 6.81 9.90 -9.16
C ILE A 85 6.49 10.13 -10.62
N TYR A 86 5.87 9.16 -11.30
CA TYR A 86 5.47 9.34 -12.70
C TYR A 86 4.48 10.50 -12.87
N PHE A 87 3.53 10.62 -11.96
CA PHE A 87 2.55 11.70 -11.95
C PHE A 87 3.21 13.06 -11.74
N GLU A 88 4.12 13.20 -10.77
CA GLU A 88 4.87 14.43 -10.50
C GLU A 88 5.73 14.87 -11.72
N LEU A 89 6.48 13.93 -12.30
CA LEU A 89 7.32 14.22 -13.47
C LEU A 89 6.52 14.65 -14.70
N ALA A 90 5.35 14.04 -14.92
CA ALA A 90 4.48 14.42 -16.03
C ALA A 90 3.86 15.82 -15.87
N HIS A 91 3.79 16.32 -14.63
CA HIS A 91 3.29 17.67 -14.32
C HIS A 91 4.33 18.75 -14.56
N ASP A 92 5.59 18.47 -14.22
CA ASP A 92 6.69 19.42 -14.36
C ASP A 92 6.97 19.76 -15.84
N GLU A 93 6.80 18.79 -16.73
CA GLU A 93 7.01 18.97 -18.18
C GLU A 93 5.90 19.76 -18.90
N SER A 94 4.66 19.78 -18.38
CA SER A 94 3.52 20.34 -19.10
C SER A 94 3.20 21.79 -18.74
N GLY A 95 3.71 22.31 -17.62
CA GLY A 95 3.43 23.68 -17.14
C GLY A 95 1.94 24.02 -16.94
N GLN A 96 1.07 23.02 -17.07
CA GLN A 96 -0.37 23.14 -16.87
C GLN A 96 -0.78 22.57 -15.53
N ASP A 97 -1.74 23.20 -14.90
CA ASP A 97 -2.33 22.79 -13.60
C ASP A 97 -3.20 21.52 -13.73
N ILE A 98 -2.57 20.42 -14.22
CA ILE A 98 -3.23 19.11 -14.43
C ILE A 98 -3.64 18.49 -13.08
N GLN A 99 -3.19 19.04 -11.95
CA GLN A 99 -3.60 18.60 -10.62
C GLN A 99 -5.13 18.56 -10.45
N ASN A 100 -5.85 19.51 -11.06
CA ASN A 100 -7.30 19.60 -10.93
C ASN A 100 -8.09 18.60 -11.78
N ASP A 101 -7.50 18.03 -12.84
CA ASP A 101 -8.24 17.14 -13.75
C ASP A 101 -8.18 15.66 -13.36
N LEU A 102 -7.09 15.20 -12.76
CA LEU A 102 -6.91 13.77 -12.43
C LEU A 102 -7.19 13.44 -10.97
N LEU A 103 -6.65 14.23 -10.05
CA LEU A 103 -6.81 14.06 -8.61
C LEU A 103 -7.46 15.31 -8.02
N THR A 104 -8.42 15.11 -7.11
CA THR A 104 -8.90 16.22 -6.30
C THR A 104 -7.81 16.69 -5.35
N HIS A 105 -7.90 17.91 -4.84
CA HIS A 105 -6.97 18.45 -3.85
C HIS A 105 -6.83 17.53 -2.63
N GLU A 106 -7.93 17.00 -2.10
CA GLU A 106 -7.93 16.05 -0.99
C GLU A 106 -7.22 14.73 -1.32
N GLU A 107 -7.39 14.23 -2.55
CA GLU A 107 -6.73 13.01 -3.02
C GLU A 107 -5.22 13.22 -3.15
N TYR A 108 -4.82 14.37 -3.65
CA TYR A 108 -3.41 14.74 -3.77
C TYR A 108 -2.74 14.93 -2.39
N GLU A 109 -3.41 15.65 -1.47
CA GLU A 109 -2.92 15.78 -0.09
C GLU A 109 -2.75 14.42 0.60
N LEU A 110 -3.75 13.54 0.48
CA LEU A 110 -3.67 12.19 1.06
C LEU A 110 -2.47 11.42 0.49
N LEU A 111 -2.26 11.49 -0.82
CA LEU A 111 -1.16 10.82 -1.49
C LEU A 111 0.20 11.38 -1.03
N THR A 112 0.33 12.70 -0.96
CA THR A 112 1.53 13.41 -0.48
C THR A 112 1.88 13.02 0.97
N ARG A 113 0.89 12.97 1.85
CA ARG A 113 1.09 12.53 3.24
C ARG A 113 1.63 11.10 3.33
N ILE A 114 1.07 10.18 2.55
CA ILE A 114 1.52 8.80 2.55
C ILE A 114 2.92 8.67 1.94
N MET A 115 3.20 9.35 0.83
CA MET A 115 4.45 9.19 0.07
C MET A 115 5.62 9.99 0.65
N LEU A 116 5.41 11.26 0.94
CA LEU A 116 6.48 12.16 1.38
C LEU A 116 6.60 12.22 2.90
N GLN A 117 5.48 12.25 3.61
CA GLN A 117 5.47 12.34 5.07
C GLN A 117 5.47 10.97 5.76
N LYS A 118 5.47 9.88 4.97
CA LYS A 118 5.48 8.48 5.45
C LYS A 118 4.34 8.13 6.42
N TYR A 119 3.19 8.77 6.24
CA TYR A 119 1.99 8.42 7.01
C TYR A 119 1.53 7.01 6.65
N THR A 120 1.07 6.28 7.67
CA THR A 120 0.32 5.05 7.42
C THR A 120 -1.12 5.39 7.03
N ILE A 121 -1.81 4.43 6.38
CA ILE A 121 -3.24 4.59 6.05
C ILE A 121 -4.07 4.81 7.33
N SER A 122 -3.70 4.16 8.43
CA SER A 122 -4.35 4.31 9.72
C SER A 122 -4.17 5.71 10.30
N ALA A 123 -2.95 6.26 10.27
CA ALA A 123 -2.66 7.61 10.71
C ALA A 123 -3.41 8.66 9.86
N ALA A 124 -3.40 8.49 8.53
CA ALA A 124 -4.11 9.36 7.61
C ALA A 124 -5.64 9.32 7.81
N ALA A 125 -6.19 8.13 8.05
CA ALA A 125 -7.61 7.95 8.35
C ALA A 125 -8.02 8.66 9.65
N LYS A 126 -7.20 8.51 10.69
CA LYS A 126 -7.43 9.17 11.99
C LYS A 126 -7.43 10.69 11.87
N GLU A 127 -6.49 11.24 11.12
CA GLU A 127 -6.38 12.69 10.89
C GLU A 127 -7.57 13.24 10.08
N GLN A 128 -8.02 12.49 9.07
CA GLN A 128 -9.19 12.87 8.26
C GLN A 128 -10.53 12.56 8.95
N GLY A 129 -10.54 11.94 10.13
CA GLY A 129 -11.78 11.57 10.84
C GLY A 129 -12.62 10.52 10.11
N ILE A 130 -11.99 9.68 9.25
CA ILE A 130 -12.66 8.64 8.48
C ILE A 130 -12.23 7.25 8.95
N SER A 131 -13.01 6.22 8.59
CA SER A 131 -12.61 4.84 8.89
C SER A 131 -11.39 4.43 8.06
N ILE A 132 -10.56 3.53 8.61
CA ILE A 132 -9.40 2.96 7.91
C ILE A 132 -9.81 2.33 6.58
N GLU A 133 -10.96 1.65 6.56
CA GLU A 133 -11.53 1.03 5.36
C GLU A 133 -11.86 2.06 4.28
N SER A 134 -12.46 3.19 4.68
CA SER A 134 -12.74 4.31 3.76
C SER A 134 -11.45 4.92 3.21
N CYS A 135 -10.43 5.09 4.03
CA CYS A 135 -9.12 5.58 3.61
C CYS A 135 -8.44 4.60 2.63
N ARG A 136 -8.44 3.30 2.93
CA ARG A 136 -7.95 2.24 2.02
C ARG A 136 -8.66 2.28 0.67
N LYS A 137 -9.98 2.49 0.68
CA LYS A 137 -10.77 2.62 -0.56
C LYS A 137 -10.37 3.86 -1.36
N LYS A 138 -10.19 5.02 -0.71
CA LYS A 138 -9.69 6.24 -1.37
C LYS A 138 -8.32 6.01 -2.01
N VAL A 139 -7.35 5.46 -1.29
CA VAL A 139 -6.00 5.17 -1.81
C VAL A 139 -6.06 4.20 -3.00
N ARG A 140 -6.93 3.19 -2.96
CA ARG A 140 -7.14 2.27 -4.09
C ARG A 140 -7.68 2.98 -5.33
N LEU A 141 -8.63 3.90 -5.16
CA LEU A 141 -9.18 4.68 -6.27
C LEU A 141 -8.15 5.64 -6.87
N ILE A 142 -7.37 6.33 -6.03
CA ILE A 142 -6.24 7.16 -6.48
C ILE A 142 -5.27 6.33 -7.33
N LYS A 143 -4.88 5.17 -6.84
CA LYS A 143 -3.99 4.23 -7.55
C LYS A 143 -4.56 3.81 -8.92
N GLN A 144 -5.87 3.58 -9.00
CA GLN A 144 -6.52 3.26 -10.27
C GLN A 144 -6.50 4.45 -11.26
N LYS A 145 -6.75 5.66 -10.79
CA LYS A 145 -6.66 6.89 -11.60
C LYS A 145 -5.26 7.07 -12.17
N LEU A 146 -4.23 6.97 -11.31
CA LEU A 146 -2.82 7.11 -11.71
C LEU A 146 -2.38 6.04 -12.73
N ARG A 147 -2.84 4.79 -12.56
CA ARG A 147 -2.55 3.70 -13.53
C ARG A 147 -3.17 3.99 -14.90
N LYS A 148 -4.43 4.43 -14.94
CA LYS A 148 -5.11 4.76 -16.20
C LYS A 148 -4.41 5.91 -16.92
N ASN A 149 -4.06 6.98 -16.21
CA ASN A 149 -3.32 8.11 -16.78
C ASN A 149 -1.99 7.68 -17.40
N ARG A 150 -1.21 6.87 -16.68
CA ARG A 150 0.05 6.34 -17.19
C ARG A 150 -0.13 5.52 -18.46
N GLN A 151 -1.18 4.69 -18.57
CA GLN A 151 -1.46 3.89 -19.77
C GLN A 151 -1.84 4.76 -20.95
N SER A 152 -2.69 5.78 -20.75
CA SER A 152 -3.10 6.72 -21.79
C SER A 152 -1.91 7.48 -22.38
N ASN A 153 -0.99 7.95 -21.54
CA ASN A 153 0.20 8.69 -21.96
C ASN A 153 1.23 7.80 -22.70
N GLN A 154 1.27 6.49 -22.42
CA GLN A 154 2.14 5.56 -23.15
C GLN A 154 1.61 5.24 -24.55
N THR A 155 0.29 5.19 -24.76
CA THR A 155 -0.31 4.95 -26.07
C THR A 155 -0.19 6.16 -27.01
N THR A 156 -0.27 7.37 -26.49
CA THR A 156 -0.07 8.60 -27.29
C THR A 156 1.39 8.79 -27.74
N ASN A 157 2.37 8.36 -26.93
CA ASN A 157 3.79 8.49 -27.25
C ASN A 157 4.30 7.42 -28.23
N SER A 158 3.62 6.27 -28.34
CA SER A 158 3.99 5.22 -29.29
C SER A 158 3.44 5.45 -30.71
N GLY A 159 2.41 6.28 -30.87
CA GLY A 159 1.82 6.64 -32.18
C GLY A 159 2.56 7.69 -32.98
N GLY A 160 3.53 8.41 -32.37
CA GLY A 160 4.25 9.53 -32.98
C GLY A 160 5.57 9.17 -33.71
N ARG A 161 5.99 7.92 -33.72
CA ARG A 161 7.32 7.52 -34.25
C ARG A 161 7.35 6.90 -35.66
N THR A 162 6.22 6.82 -36.37
CA THR A 162 6.16 6.17 -37.68
C THR A 162 5.89 7.11 -38.89
N ALA A 163 6.05 8.42 -38.73
CA ALA A 163 5.83 9.35 -39.86
C ALA A 163 6.99 10.34 -40.06
N LYS A 164 8.25 9.85 -40.25
CA LYS A 164 9.30 10.63 -40.87
C LYS A 164 10.35 9.68 -41.46
N GLY A 165 10.13 9.29 -42.70
CA GLY A 165 11.11 8.50 -43.43
C GLY A 165 10.64 8.05 -44.81
N LYS A 166 10.19 8.99 -45.68
CA LYS A 166 10.19 8.77 -47.14
C LYS A 166 9.83 10.09 -47.82
N GLU A 167 10.88 10.83 -48.15
CA GLU A 167 10.87 11.79 -49.27
C GLU A 167 12.28 12.39 -49.35
N ALA A 168 13.10 11.83 -50.20
CA ALA A 168 14.15 12.48 -50.95
C ALA A 168 14.97 11.42 -51.73
N GLU A 169 14.53 11.17 -52.95
CA GLU A 169 15.42 10.81 -54.05
C GLU A 169 14.60 10.84 -55.34
N THR A 170 14.67 11.95 -56.04
CA THR A 170 14.77 11.99 -57.49
C THR A 170 15.35 13.34 -57.87
#